data_3656ef4c1f626f8186c6eae2daa1588c
#
_entry.id   3656ef4c1f626f8186c6eae2daa1588c
#
_cell.length_a   1.000
_cell.length_b   1.000
_cell.length_c   1.000
_cell.angle_alpha   90.00
_cell.angle_beta   90.00
_cell.angle_gamma   90.00
#
_symmetry.space_group_name_H-M   'P 1'
#
loop_
_entity.id
_entity.type
_entity.pdbx_description
1 polymer ?
#
loop_
_entity_poly.entity_id
_entity_poly.type
_entity_poly.pdbx_seq_one_letter_code
_entity_poly.pdbx_strand_id
1 'polypeptide(L)'
;WPRQPGPREVKVYIRYPGGALAQVTAETGLFLDLHNWGGTFHTGTADPVELANRYNVVAVCVDYLQSGPSEDEDPPYDFGYLQALDALRGLYFVYHGLEERGVAFHRGRLYCTGGSGGGNVTLMANKLAPRTFACCIDKCGMARLTDDIAFNLEGGSRLSARYSPDPESPRYLSHGAQALRYAGNPEHLAAMKHLGNTAKMIVVHGADDDVCPVQDAREMVANMEAAGLDVEAVWVTRERLDGETFTSTGHAMGDRTRIVFYAADTYLTPGSPRLVVRGGLADFERREPVR
;
A
#
# COMPACT_ATOMS: atom_id res chain seq x y z
N TRP A 1 -7.85 -16.84 -10.08
CA TRP A 1 -8.90 -15.81 -10.03
C TRP A 1 -10.24 -16.43 -10.39
N PRO A 2 -11.32 -16.26 -9.61
CA PRO A 2 -12.58 -16.97 -9.84
C PRO A 2 -13.23 -16.71 -11.21
N ARG A 3 -12.84 -15.64 -11.90
CA ARG A 3 -13.46 -15.19 -13.15
C ARG A 3 -12.53 -15.29 -14.38
N GLN A 4 -11.28 -15.66 -14.17
CA GLN A 4 -10.31 -15.90 -15.24
C GLN A 4 -9.68 -17.27 -15.03
N PRO A 5 -10.05 -18.30 -15.78
CA PRO A 5 -9.47 -19.63 -15.65
C PRO A 5 -7.98 -19.62 -16.04
N GLY A 6 -7.19 -20.39 -15.35
CA GLY A 6 -5.77 -20.57 -15.60
C GLY A 6 -4.84 -19.75 -14.70
N PRO A 7 -3.53 -19.94 -14.83
CA PRO A 7 -2.53 -19.19 -14.09
C PRO A 7 -2.50 -17.73 -14.57
N ARG A 8 -2.29 -16.80 -13.62
CA ARG A 8 -2.06 -15.40 -13.92
C ARG A 8 -0.62 -15.04 -13.61
N GLU A 9 0.04 -14.40 -14.55
CA GLU A 9 1.37 -13.84 -14.33
C GLU A 9 1.27 -12.51 -13.57
N VAL A 10 2.20 -12.31 -12.63
CA VAL A 10 2.39 -11.05 -11.90
C VAL A 10 3.71 -10.46 -12.36
N LYS A 11 3.67 -9.29 -12.98
CA LYS A 11 4.87 -8.62 -13.47
C LYS A 11 5.52 -7.83 -12.34
N VAL A 12 6.82 -8.01 -12.17
CA VAL A 12 7.61 -7.35 -11.14
C VAL A 12 8.73 -6.54 -11.79
N TYR A 13 8.84 -5.28 -11.40
CA TYR A 13 9.92 -4.38 -11.82
C TYR A 13 10.82 -4.11 -10.62
N ILE A 14 12.13 -4.24 -10.82
CA ILE A 14 13.13 -4.09 -9.76
C ILE A 14 14.05 -2.94 -10.09
N ARG A 15 14.30 -2.07 -9.10
CA ARG A 15 15.34 -1.03 -9.17
C ARG A 15 16.29 -1.21 -8.01
N TYR A 16 17.56 -1.32 -8.30
CA TYR A 16 18.63 -1.48 -7.32
C TYR A 16 19.23 -0.12 -6.96
N PRO A 17 19.76 0.07 -5.74
CA PRO A 17 20.57 1.23 -5.44
C PRO A 17 21.78 1.29 -6.38
N GLY A 18 22.14 2.48 -6.88
CA GLY A 18 23.19 2.64 -7.88
C GLY A 18 22.94 1.93 -9.22
N GLY A 19 21.72 1.44 -9.46
CA GLY A 19 21.30 0.81 -10.72
C GLY A 19 21.74 -0.64 -10.93
N ALA A 20 22.41 -1.29 -9.97
CA ALA A 20 22.94 -2.64 -10.16
C ALA A 20 22.81 -3.53 -8.93
N LEU A 21 22.53 -4.83 -9.14
CA LEU A 21 22.47 -5.83 -8.07
C LEU A 21 23.76 -5.87 -7.22
N ALA A 22 24.91 -5.61 -7.83
CA ALA A 22 26.21 -5.58 -7.13
C ALA A 22 26.32 -4.46 -6.07
N GLN A 23 25.41 -3.48 -6.09
CA GLN A 23 25.34 -2.41 -5.07
C GLN A 23 24.47 -2.78 -3.86
N VAL A 24 23.80 -3.92 -3.90
CA VAL A 24 23.03 -4.44 -2.76
C VAL A 24 24.00 -4.97 -1.71
N THR A 25 23.84 -4.51 -0.47
CA THR A 25 24.68 -4.87 0.68
C THR A 25 23.82 -5.34 1.84
N ALA A 26 24.43 -5.83 2.92
CA ALA A 26 23.74 -6.23 4.14
C ALA A 26 22.90 -5.11 4.78
N GLU A 27 23.18 -3.84 4.44
CA GLU A 27 22.43 -2.66 4.91
C GLU A 27 21.27 -2.28 3.98
N THR A 28 21.17 -2.87 2.78
CA THR A 28 20.15 -2.54 1.79
C THR A 28 18.82 -3.18 2.18
N GLY A 29 17.75 -2.38 2.31
CA GLY A 29 16.38 -2.84 2.55
C GLY A 29 15.62 -3.19 1.27
N LEU A 30 14.32 -3.47 1.38
CA LEU A 30 13.38 -3.58 0.26
C LEU A 30 12.24 -2.58 0.43
N PHE A 31 11.77 -2.00 -0.69
CA PHE A 31 10.69 -1.05 -0.71
C PHE A 31 9.66 -1.41 -1.77
N LEU A 32 8.50 -1.88 -1.36
CA LEU A 32 7.36 -2.16 -2.23
C LEU A 32 6.68 -0.85 -2.61
N ASP A 33 6.61 -0.53 -3.90
CA ASP A 33 6.06 0.72 -4.43
C ASP A 33 4.91 0.43 -5.39
N LEU A 34 3.70 0.89 -5.05
CA LEU A 34 2.44 0.43 -5.60
C LEU A 34 1.73 1.52 -6.40
N HIS A 35 1.45 1.24 -7.67
CA HIS A 35 0.80 2.15 -8.60
C HIS A 35 -0.66 2.45 -8.22
N ASN A 36 -1.25 3.51 -8.79
CA ASN A 36 -2.65 3.90 -8.57
C ASN A 36 -3.64 2.99 -9.32
N TRP A 37 -4.94 3.21 -9.10
CA TRP A 37 -6.03 2.51 -9.80
C TRP A 37 -5.86 2.65 -11.33
N GLY A 38 -5.87 1.53 -12.05
CA GLY A 38 -5.68 1.48 -13.50
C GLY A 38 -4.27 1.81 -13.98
N GLY A 39 -3.33 2.02 -13.07
CA GLY A 39 -1.92 2.22 -13.39
C GLY A 39 -1.15 0.92 -13.63
N THR A 40 0.11 1.09 -13.96
CA THR A 40 1.12 0.01 -14.07
C THR A 40 2.46 0.54 -13.56
N PHE A 41 3.37 -0.32 -13.21
CA PHE A 41 4.71 0.00 -12.76
C PHE A 41 4.68 0.98 -11.56
N HIS A 42 5.01 2.27 -11.75
CA HIS A 42 4.99 3.29 -10.69
C HIS A 42 4.05 4.46 -11.01
N THR A 43 3.06 4.26 -11.86
CA THR A 43 2.10 5.31 -12.20
C THR A 43 1.37 5.80 -10.95
N GLY A 44 1.44 7.10 -10.67
CA GLY A 44 0.75 7.72 -9.54
C GLY A 44 1.31 7.39 -8.15
N THR A 45 2.53 6.85 -8.10
CA THR A 45 3.29 6.65 -6.86
C THR A 45 4.68 7.29 -6.95
N ALA A 46 5.63 6.93 -6.09
CA ALA A 46 6.97 7.51 -6.08
C ALA A 46 7.85 6.96 -7.22
N ASP A 47 8.93 7.66 -7.56
CA ASP A 47 9.93 7.16 -8.49
C ASP A 47 10.78 6.07 -7.80
N PRO A 48 10.76 4.82 -8.28
CA PRO A 48 11.48 3.72 -7.65
C PRO A 48 13.01 3.85 -7.74
N VAL A 49 13.55 4.60 -8.69
CA VAL A 49 14.99 4.86 -8.77
C VAL A 49 15.41 5.84 -7.69
N GLU A 50 14.61 6.89 -7.46
CA GLU A 50 14.87 7.84 -6.39
C GLU A 50 14.71 7.17 -5.01
N LEU A 51 13.69 6.34 -4.81
CA LEU A 51 13.54 5.56 -3.57
C LEU A 51 14.74 4.65 -3.33
N ALA A 52 15.18 3.90 -4.36
CA ALA A 52 16.30 2.98 -4.26
C ALA A 52 17.59 3.68 -3.82
N ASN A 53 17.90 4.81 -4.42
CA ASN A 53 19.11 5.56 -4.13
C ASN A 53 19.05 6.30 -2.79
N ARG A 54 17.92 6.96 -2.48
CA ARG A 54 17.78 7.76 -1.27
C ARG A 54 17.81 6.93 0.00
N TYR A 55 17.10 5.79 0.00
CA TYR A 55 16.93 4.97 1.18
C TYR A 55 17.84 3.74 1.22
N ASN A 56 18.70 3.56 0.21
CA ASN A 56 19.48 2.32 0.05
C ASN A 56 18.56 1.09 0.15
N VAL A 57 17.67 0.94 -0.82
CA VAL A 57 16.69 -0.15 -0.89
C VAL A 57 16.63 -0.73 -2.30
N VAL A 58 16.25 -2.00 -2.39
CA VAL A 58 15.75 -2.57 -3.64
C VAL A 58 14.28 -2.14 -3.76
N ALA A 59 13.97 -1.25 -4.71
CA ALA A 59 12.60 -0.85 -4.97
C ALA A 59 11.91 -1.87 -5.88
N VAL A 60 10.72 -2.31 -5.46
CA VAL A 60 9.93 -3.38 -6.07
C VAL A 60 8.57 -2.80 -6.46
N CYS A 61 8.31 -2.68 -7.77
CA CYS A 61 7.00 -2.33 -8.28
C CYS A 61 6.32 -3.58 -8.85
N VAL A 62 5.02 -3.68 -8.69
CA VAL A 62 4.25 -4.88 -9.06
C VAL A 62 3.01 -4.48 -9.87
N ASP A 63 2.86 -5.07 -11.05
CA ASP A 63 1.58 -5.04 -11.76
C ASP A 63 0.66 -6.11 -11.12
N TYR A 64 -0.07 -5.69 -10.11
CA TYR A 64 -1.01 -6.53 -9.38
C TYR A 64 -2.35 -6.67 -10.12
N LEU A 65 -3.28 -7.42 -9.58
CA LEU A 65 -4.61 -7.64 -10.17
C LEU A 65 -5.26 -6.33 -10.65
N GLN A 66 -5.75 -6.31 -11.88
CA GLN A 66 -6.38 -5.16 -12.53
C GLN A 66 -5.43 -3.95 -12.73
N SER A 67 -4.14 -4.22 -12.95
CA SER A 67 -3.19 -3.22 -13.46
C SER A 67 -3.46 -2.91 -14.93
N GLY A 68 -3.27 -1.65 -15.29
CA GLY A 68 -3.56 -1.14 -16.65
C GLY A 68 -5.01 -0.70 -16.82
N PRO A 69 -5.37 -0.22 -18.02
CA PRO A 69 -6.73 0.22 -18.32
C PRO A 69 -7.69 -0.97 -18.23
N SER A 70 -8.81 -0.79 -17.54
CA SER A 70 -9.87 -1.79 -17.48
C SER A 70 -10.86 -1.60 -18.64
N GLU A 71 -11.34 -2.71 -19.16
CA GLU A 71 -12.45 -2.71 -20.13
C GLU A 71 -13.80 -2.66 -19.39
N ASP A 72 -14.86 -2.18 -20.08
CA ASP A 72 -16.19 -1.99 -19.47
C ASP A 72 -16.81 -3.27 -18.89
N GLU A 73 -16.43 -4.43 -19.40
CA GLU A 73 -16.93 -5.74 -18.98
C GLU A 73 -16.09 -6.40 -17.87
N ASP A 74 -15.04 -5.76 -17.41
CA ASP A 74 -14.17 -6.31 -16.37
C ASP A 74 -14.95 -6.66 -15.10
N PRO A 75 -14.47 -7.67 -14.33
CA PRO A 75 -15.04 -7.96 -13.02
C PRO A 75 -14.97 -6.73 -12.11
N PRO A 76 -15.77 -6.69 -11.03
CA PRO A 76 -15.69 -5.63 -10.05
C PRO A 76 -14.26 -5.36 -9.61
N TYR A 77 -13.91 -4.10 -9.38
CA TYR A 77 -12.58 -3.73 -8.91
C TYR A 77 -12.35 -4.31 -7.52
N ASP A 78 -11.23 -5.00 -7.36
CA ASP A 78 -10.97 -5.80 -6.16
C ASP A 78 -10.87 -4.96 -4.87
N PHE A 79 -10.47 -3.71 -4.98
CA PHE A 79 -10.35 -2.80 -3.86
C PHE A 79 -9.37 -3.30 -2.78
N GLY A 80 -8.19 -3.67 -3.22
CA GLY A 80 -7.01 -3.90 -2.38
C GLY A 80 -6.83 -5.30 -1.80
N TYR A 81 -7.82 -6.18 -1.81
CA TYR A 81 -7.71 -7.49 -1.15
C TYR A 81 -6.79 -8.46 -1.90
N LEU A 82 -7.18 -8.89 -3.09
CA LEU A 82 -6.35 -9.78 -3.92
C LEU A 82 -5.17 -9.03 -4.56
N GLN A 83 -5.34 -7.76 -4.80
CA GLN A 83 -4.28 -6.87 -5.25
C GLN A 83 -3.11 -6.85 -4.26
N ALA A 84 -3.38 -6.76 -2.95
CA ALA A 84 -2.35 -6.82 -1.92
C ALA A 84 -1.66 -8.20 -1.85
N LEU A 85 -2.39 -9.29 -2.09
CA LEU A 85 -1.76 -10.62 -2.16
C LEU A 85 -0.77 -10.72 -3.33
N ASP A 86 -1.08 -10.14 -4.50
CA ASP A 86 -0.14 -10.11 -5.61
C ASP A 86 1.07 -9.22 -5.32
N ALA A 87 0.84 -8.06 -4.69
CA ALA A 87 1.91 -7.16 -4.27
C ALA A 87 2.86 -7.86 -3.28
N LEU A 88 2.31 -8.57 -2.30
CA LEU A 88 3.08 -9.38 -1.34
C LEU A 88 3.83 -10.54 -2.03
N ARG A 89 3.24 -11.18 -3.04
CA ARG A 89 3.91 -12.20 -3.86
C ARG A 89 5.08 -11.62 -4.64
N GLY A 90 4.94 -10.43 -5.19
CA GLY A 90 6.03 -9.71 -5.85
C GLY A 90 7.18 -9.41 -4.89
N LEU A 91 6.87 -8.93 -3.68
CA LEU A 91 7.86 -8.70 -2.64
C LEU A 91 8.55 -10.02 -2.21
N TYR A 92 7.78 -11.09 -1.98
CA TYR A 92 8.28 -12.42 -1.67
C TYR A 92 9.25 -12.93 -2.73
N PHE A 93 8.88 -12.81 -4.01
CA PHE A 93 9.72 -13.23 -5.14
C PHE A 93 11.09 -12.53 -5.13
N VAL A 94 11.12 -11.21 -4.89
CA VAL A 94 12.38 -10.46 -4.83
C VAL A 94 13.18 -10.83 -3.59
N TYR A 95 12.53 -10.92 -2.45
CA TYR A 95 13.15 -11.28 -1.17
C TYR A 95 13.88 -12.62 -1.27
N HIS A 96 13.17 -13.69 -1.66
CA HIS A 96 13.77 -15.02 -1.80
C HIS A 96 14.73 -15.11 -2.98
N GLY A 97 14.49 -14.38 -4.06
CA GLY A 97 15.42 -14.32 -5.17
C GLY A 97 16.78 -13.70 -4.82
N LEU A 98 16.85 -12.79 -3.86
CA LEU A 98 18.12 -12.30 -3.29
C LEU A 98 18.77 -13.37 -2.41
N GLU A 99 18.01 -14.05 -1.55
CA GLU A 99 18.50 -15.15 -0.70
C GLU A 99 19.12 -16.30 -1.52
N GLU A 100 18.40 -16.77 -2.54
CA GLU A 100 18.84 -17.85 -3.42
C GLU A 100 20.13 -17.51 -4.17
N ARG A 101 20.37 -16.23 -4.45
CA ARG A 101 21.60 -15.74 -5.05
C ARG A 101 22.73 -15.48 -4.06
N GLY A 102 22.48 -15.71 -2.77
CA GLY A 102 23.45 -15.43 -1.69
C GLY A 102 23.73 -13.93 -1.50
N VAL A 103 22.82 -13.05 -1.96
CA VAL A 103 22.94 -11.60 -1.79
C VAL A 103 22.48 -11.23 -0.39
N ALA A 104 23.39 -10.70 0.43
CA ALA A 104 23.04 -10.21 1.76
C ALA A 104 22.25 -8.89 1.66
N PHE A 105 21.17 -8.79 2.42
CA PHE A 105 20.34 -7.57 2.55
C PHE A 105 19.73 -7.47 3.94
N HIS A 106 19.23 -6.30 4.32
CA HIS A 106 18.68 -6.05 5.64
C HIS A 106 17.21 -6.46 5.74
N ARG A 107 16.93 -7.66 6.24
CA ARG A 107 15.59 -8.27 6.30
C ARG A 107 14.56 -7.51 7.13
N GLY A 108 15.00 -6.68 8.06
CA GLY A 108 14.12 -5.85 8.90
C GLY A 108 13.76 -4.50 8.27
N ARG A 109 14.40 -4.10 7.16
CA ARG A 109 14.10 -2.86 6.44
C ARG A 109 13.18 -3.14 5.26
N LEU A 110 11.95 -3.56 5.56
CA LEU A 110 10.89 -3.80 4.58
C LEU A 110 9.89 -2.65 4.67
N TYR A 111 9.71 -1.93 3.58
CA TYR A 111 8.87 -0.75 3.50
C TYR A 111 7.85 -0.88 2.39
N CYS A 112 6.73 -0.13 2.49
CA CYS A 112 5.69 -0.12 1.46
C CYS A 112 5.16 1.29 1.26
N THR A 113 4.85 1.66 0.03
CA THR A 113 4.16 2.92 -0.30
C THR A 113 3.28 2.75 -1.52
N GLY A 114 2.27 3.61 -1.63
CA GLY A 114 1.44 3.73 -2.81
C GLY A 114 0.62 5.02 -2.78
N GLY A 115 0.08 5.40 -3.91
CA GLY A 115 -0.81 6.55 -4.04
C GLY A 115 -2.19 6.14 -4.51
N SER A 116 -3.27 6.75 -3.97
CA SER A 116 -4.66 6.46 -4.40
C SER A 116 -4.99 4.96 -4.29
N GLY A 117 -5.32 4.28 -5.39
CA GLY A 117 -5.48 2.83 -5.40
C GLY A 117 -4.28 2.07 -4.85
N GLY A 118 -3.05 2.51 -5.13
CA GLY A 118 -1.83 1.94 -4.53
C GLY A 118 -1.72 2.19 -3.04
N GLY A 119 -2.21 3.33 -2.56
CA GLY A 119 -2.36 3.61 -1.12
C GLY A 119 -3.30 2.60 -0.45
N ASN A 120 -4.45 2.34 -1.05
CA ASN A 120 -5.35 1.28 -0.61
C ASN A 120 -4.65 -0.08 -0.56
N VAL A 121 -3.90 -0.46 -1.60
CA VAL A 121 -3.15 -1.72 -1.63
C VAL A 121 -2.06 -1.75 -0.55
N THR A 122 -1.40 -0.62 -0.26
CA THR A 122 -0.43 -0.48 0.84
C THR A 122 -1.08 -0.77 2.20
N LEU A 123 -2.23 -0.16 2.47
CA LEU A 123 -3.01 -0.38 3.69
C LEU A 123 -3.42 -1.85 3.84
N MET A 124 -3.90 -2.45 2.74
CA MET A 124 -4.32 -3.85 2.72
C MET A 124 -3.14 -4.82 2.81
N ALA A 125 -1.98 -4.52 2.22
CA ALA A 125 -0.77 -5.34 2.36
C ALA A 125 -0.30 -5.40 3.81
N ASN A 126 -0.29 -4.26 4.54
CA ASN A 126 0.01 -4.25 5.97
C ASN A 126 -1.03 -4.99 6.80
N LYS A 127 -2.31 -4.91 6.43
CA LYS A 127 -3.40 -5.62 7.10
C LYS A 127 -3.29 -7.14 6.95
N LEU A 128 -3.00 -7.63 5.74
CA LEU A 128 -2.93 -9.06 5.42
C LEU A 128 -1.62 -9.71 5.86
N ALA A 129 -0.55 -8.91 5.98
CA ALA A 129 0.76 -9.37 6.43
C ALA A 129 1.31 -8.45 7.55
N PRO A 130 0.67 -8.45 8.75
CA PRO A 130 0.88 -7.45 9.79
C PRO A 130 2.28 -7.43 10.41
N ARG A 131 3.08 -8.47 10.21
CA ARG A 131 4.46 -8.56 10.72
C ARG A 131 5.53 -8.37 9.64
N THR A 132 5.13 -7.91 8.45
CA THR A 132 6.04 -7.85 7.29
C THR A 132 6.77 -6.52 7.18
N PHE A 133 6.10 -5.42 7.38
CA PHE A 133 6.67 -4.09 7.14
C PHE A 133 7.20 -3.41 8.42
N ALA A 134 8.28 -2.65 8.27
CA ALA A 134 8.76 -1.71 9.29
C ALA A 134 8.05 -0.35 9.16
N CYS A 135 7.74 0.07 7.93
CA CYS A 135 7.02 1.31 7.65
C CYS A 135 6.14 1.15 6.41
N CYS A 136 4.95 1.73 6.49
CA CYS A 136 4.03 1.85 5.36
C CYS A 136 3.61 3.30 5.20
N ILE A 137 3.68 3.84 3.97
CA ILE A 137 3.31 5.22 3.64
C ILE A 137 2.13 5.18 2.69
N ASP A 138 0.96 5.53 3.19
CA ASP A 138 -0.25 5.73 2.42
C ASP A 138 -0.36 7.18 1.93
N LYS A 139 -0.54 7.37 0.63
CA LYS A 139 -0.74 8.70 0.02
C LYS A 139 -2.14 8.75 -0.59
N CYS A 140 -3.09 9.40 0.10
CA CYS A 140 -4.49 9.54 -0.32
C CYS A 140 -5.14 8.21 -0.76
N GLY A 141 -4.85 7.12 -0.05
CA GLY A 141 -5.45 5.82 -0.33
C GLY A 141 -6.92 5.75 0.08
N MET A 142 -7.65 4.88 -0.58
CA MET A 142 -9.03 4.58 -0.21
C MET A 142 -9.06 3.75 1.07
N ALA A 143 -9.49 4.34 2.19
CA ALA A 143 -9.48 3.68 3.49
C ALA A 143 -10.52 2.55 3.58
N ARG A 144 -11.66 2.67 2.89
CA ARG A 144 -12.73 1.68 2.88
C ARG A 144 -13.51 1.66 1.57
N LEU A 145 -14.15 0.52 1.28
CA LEU A 145 -15.11 0.36 0.21
C LEU A 145 -16.49 0.73 0.75
N THR A 146 -16.90 1.99 0.56
CA THR A 146 -18.22 2.50 0.94
C THR A 146 -19.30 2.02 -0.03
N ASP A 147 -20.57 2.08 0.35
CA ASP A 147 -21.69 1.60 -0.48
C ASP A 147 -21.79 2.35 -1.81
N ASP A 148 -21.52 3.65 -1.80
CA ASP A 148 -21.53 4.47 -3.01
C ASP A 148 -20.45 4.06 -4.00
N ILE A 149 -19.24 3.75 -3.53
CA ILE A 149 -18.14 3.23 -4.38
C ILE A 149 -18.42 1.78 -4.79
N ALA A 150 -18.89 0.95 -3.85
CA ALA A 150 -19.14 -0.46 -4.12
C ALA A 150 -20.22 -0.66 -5.19
N PHE A 151 -21.35 0.07 -5.05
CA PHE A 151 -22.57 -0.15 -5.82
C PHE A 151 -22.89 0.97 -6.80
N ASN A 152 -21.99 1.95 -6.98
CA ASN A 152 -22.14 3.09 -7.88
C ASN A 152 -23.43 3.88 -7.61
N LEU A 153 -23.66 4.27 -6.37
CA LEU A 153 -24.87 4.99 -5.97
C LEU A 153 -24.87 6.43 -6.52
N GLU A 154 -26.04 6.88 -6.96
CA GLU A 154 -26.24 8.25 -7.46
C GLU A 154 -25.90 9.29 -6.36
N GLY A 155 -25.17 10.33 -6.74
CA GLY A 155 -24.74 11.40 -5.83
C GLY A 155 -23.59 11.03 -4.91
N GLY A 156 -23.01 9.81 -5.03
CA GLY A 156 -21.84 9.36 -4.29
C GLY A 156 -20.51 9.72 -4.95
N SER A 157 -19.48 8.95 -4.62
CA SER A 157 -18.13 9.09 -5.19
C SER A 157 -18.11 8.94 -6.71
N ARG A 158 -17.14 9.59 -7.36
CA ARG A 158 -16.84 9.37 -8.80
C ARG A 158 -16.25 7.99 -9.09
N LEU A 159 -15.79 7.28 -8.07
CA LEU A 159 -15.26 5.93 -8.19
C LEU A 159 -16.41 4.92 -8.21
N SER A 160 -16.24 3.85 -8.97
CA SER A 160 -17.16 2.72 -8.99
C SER A 160 -16.39 1.41 -9.02
N ALA A 161 -16.56 0.60 -7.98
CA ALA A 161 -16.01 -0.75 -7.95
C ALA A 161 -16.88 -1.77 -8.68
N ARG A 162 -18.09 -1.40 -9.10
CA ARG A 162 -19.02 -2.20 -9.93
C ARG A 162 -19.47 -3.51 -9.29
N TYR A 163 -19.54 -3.58 -7.97
CA TYR A 163 -20.18 -4.67 -7.24
C TYR A 163 -21.71 -4.57 -7.30
N SER A 164 -22.37 -5.60 -6.82
CA SER A 164 -23.84 -5.65 -6.65
C SER A 164 -24.19 -6.02 -5.22
N PRO A 165 -25.21 -5.42 -4.61
CA PRO A 165 -25.75 -5.86 -3.33
C PRO A 165 -26.66 -7.10 -3.46
N ASP A 166 -27.07 -7.48 -4.69
CA ASP A 166 -27.95 -8.61 -4.95
C ASP A 166 -27.18 -9.93 -4.84
N PRO A 167 -27.57 -10.84 -3.90
CA PRO A 167 -26.93 -12.14 -3.74
C PRO A 167 -26.93 -13.04 -4.98
N GLU A 168 -27.89 -12.87 -5.87
CA GLU A 168 -28.00 -13.64 -7.11
C GLU A 168 -27.09 -13.08 -8.23
N SER A 169 -26.52 -11.90 -8.03
CA SER A 169 -25.63 -11.29 -9.01
C SER A 169 -24.25 -11.96 -9.03
N PRO A 170 -23.66 -12.22 -10.19
CA PRO A 170 -22.28 -12.67 -10.30
C PRO A 170 -21.27 -11.62 -9.77
N ARG A 171 -21.71 -10.38 -9.52
CA ARG A 171 -20.92 -9.29 -8.95
C ARG A 171 -21.24 -9.05 -7.47
N TYR A 172 -21.90 -9.99 -6.81
CA TYR A 172 -22.32 -9.86 -5.41
C TYR A 172 -21.15 -9.54 -4.49
N LEU A 173 -21.36 -8.57 -3.60
CA LEU A 173 -20.46 -8.23 -2.49
C LEU A 173 -21.20 -8.43 -1.17
N SER A 174 -20.80 -9.41 -0.39
CA SER A 174 -21.34 -9.60 0.97
C SER A 174 -20.82 -8.52 1.94
N HIS A 175 -21.56 -8.24 3.00
CA HIS A 175 -21.12 -7.33 4.06
C HIS A 175 -19.75 -7.70 4.65
N GLY A 176 -19.48 -8.99 4.86
CA GLY A 176 -18.18 -9.45 5.35
C GLY A 176 -17.03 -9.18 4.37
N ALA A 177 -17.27 -9.39 3.07
CA ALA A 177 -16.29 -9.09 2.04
C ALA A 177 -16.04 -7.57 1.90
N GLN A 178 -17.06 -6.75 2.13
CA GLN A 178 -16.94 -5.29 2.16
C GLN A 178 -16.19 -4.83 3.41
N ALA A 179 -16.54 -5.35 4.59
CA ALA A 179 -15.85 -5.06 5.86
C ALA A 179 -14.36 -5.44 5.81
N LEU A 180 -14.02 -6.54 5.13
CA LEU A 180 -12.63 -6.94 4.89
C LEU A 180 -11.83 -5.84 4.18
N ARG A 181 -12.46 -5.07 3.28
CA ARG A 181 -11.87 -3.97 2.50
C ARG A 181 -11.86 -2.61 3.22
N TYR A 182 -12.22 -2.60 4.49
CA TYR A 182 -12.06 -1.43 5.35
C TYR A 182 -10.74 -1.54 6.13
N ALA A 183 -9.73 -0.75 5.76
CA ALA A 183 -8.41 -0.77 6.41
C ALA A 183 -8.47 -0.34 7.88
N GLY A 184 -9.42 0.55 8.22
CA GLY A 184 -9.69 1.04 9.57
C GLY A 184 -10.69 0.21 10.39
N ASN A 185 -11.04 -1.02 9.96
CA ASN A 185 -11.98 -1.85 10.71
C ASN A 185 -11.43 -2.18 12.11
N PRO A 186 -12.13 -1.81 13.22
CA PRO A 186 -11.59 -1.95 14.58
C PRO A 186 -11.24 -3.38 14.98
N GLU A 187 -12.06 -4.37 14.58
CA GLU A 187 -11.81 -5.77 14.90
C GLU A 187 -10.55 -6.28 14.20
N HIS A 188 -10.36 -5.89 12.93
CA HIS A 188 -9.19 -6.28 12.17
C HIS A 188 -7.93 -5.57 12.67
N LEU A 189 -8.01 -4.30 13.09
CA LEU A 189 -6.89 -3.58 13.69
C LEU A 189 -6.47 -4.21 15.03
N ALA A 190 -7.44 -4.63 15.86
CA ALA A 190 -7.17 -5.38 17.08
C ALA A 190 -6.46 -6.71 16.78
N ALA A 191 -6.91 -7.43 15.74
CA ALA A 191 -6.26 -8.65 15.28
C ALA A 191 -4.83 -8.40 14.79
N MET A 192 -4.59 -7.35 14.00
CA MET A 192 -3.24 -6.96 13.56
C MET A 192 -2.32 -6.69 14.75
N LYS A 193 -2.81 -5.95 15.76
CA LYS A 193 -2.06 -5.67 16.99
C LYS A 193 -1.73 -6.94 17.75
N HIS A 194 -2.71 -7.82 17.93
CA HIS A 194 -2.53 -9.12 18.59
C HIS A 194 -1.51 -10.01 17.85
N LEU A 195 -1.52 -9.99 16.53
CA LEU A 195 -0.56 -10.71 15.69
C LEU A 195 0.86 -10.11 15.72
N GLY A 196 1.03 -8.95 16.34
CA GLY A 196 2.35 -8.31 16.51
C GLY A 196 2.70 -7.32 15.40
N ASN A 197 1.73 -6.61 14.84
CA ASN A 197 2.02 -5.48 13.95
C ASN A 197 2.78 -4.40 14.72
N THR A 198 3.94 -4.03 14.20
CA THR A 198 4.82 -2.96 14.69
C THR A 198 5.17 -1.95 13.60
N ALA A 199 4.54 -2.08 12.44
CA ALA A 199 4.80 -1.15 11.35
C ALA A 199 4.42 0.28 11.75
N LYS A 200 5.33 1.24 11.46
CA LYS A 200 4.95 2.64 11.47
C LYS A 200 4.09 2.93 10.25
N MET A 201 2.84 3.30 10.47
CA MET A 201 1.94 3.74 9.42
C MET A 201 2.03 5.27 9.29
N ILE A 202 2.31 5.78 8.09
CA ILE A 202 2.27 7.20 7.78
C ILE A 202 1.17 7.42 6.75
N VAL A 203 0.18 8.25 7.11
CA VAL A 203 -0.96 8.60 6.24
C VAL A 203 -0.81 10.03 5.79
N VAL A 204 -0.61 10.27 4.50
CA VAL A 204 -0.57 11.62 3.91
C VAL A 204 -1.82 11.82 3.05
N HIS A 205 -2.67 12.77 3.40
CA HIS A 205 -3.97 12.91 2.76
C HIS A 205 -4.36 14.38 2.58
N GLY A 206 -4.91 14.71 1.40
CA GLY A 206 -5.43 16.05 1.11
C GLY A 206 -6.64 16.38 1.97
N ALA A 207 -6.66 17.55 2.59
CA ALA A 207 -7.75 17.95 3.48
C ALA A 207 -9.09 18.17 2.74
N ASP A 208 -9.03 18.41 1.43
CA ASP A 208 -10.19 18.62 0.55
C ASP A 208 -10.30 17.46 -0.48
N ASP A 209 -9.77 16.26 -0.20
CA ASP A 209 -9.86 15.10 -1.09
C ASP A 209 -11.31 14.59 -1.12
N ASP A 210 -11.93 14.66 -2.31
CA ASP A 210 -13.29 14.21 -2.60
C ASP A 210 -13.32 12.91 -3.46
N VAL A 211 -12.16 12.45 -3.92
CA VAL A 211 -12.02 11.19 -4.67
C VAL A 211 -11.87 10.01 -3.71
N CYS A 212 -10.92 10.13 -2.77
CA CYS A 212 -10.79 9.24 -1.62
C CYS A 212 -11.14 10.08 -0.38
N PRO A 213 -12.38 10.04 0.12
CA PRO A 213 -12.85 11.02 1.08
C PRO A 213 -11.95 11.10 2.32
N VAL A 214 -11.45 12.31 2.62
CA VAL A 214 -10.55 12.53 3.76
C VAL A 214 -11.18 12.10 5.09
N GLN A 215 -12.51 12.14 5.20
CA GLN A 215 -13.21 11.72 6.42
C GLN A 215 -13.01 10.21 6.70
N ASP A 216 -12.99 9.37 5.65
CA ASP A 216 -12.72 7.94 5.78
C ASP A 216 -11.28 7.69 6.25
N ALA A 217 -10.33 8.47 5.75
CA ALA A 217 -8.93 8.42 6.21
C ALA A 217 -8.78 8.87 7.67
N ARG A 218 -9.49 9.93 8.08
CA ARG A 218 -9.51 10.41 9.48
C ARG A 218 -10.07 9.36 10.44
N GLU A 219 -11.20 8.74 10.09
CA GLU A 219 -11.79 7.65 10.86
C GLU A 219 -10.83 6.45 10.96
N MET A 220 -10.22 6.06 9.85
CA MET A 220 -9.21 4.98 9.82
C MET A 220 -8.04 5.29 10.77
N VAL A 221 -7.47 6.49 10.72
CA VAL A 221 -6.37 6.90 11.60
C VAL A 221 -6.80 6.86 13.06
N ALA A 222 -7.96 7.42 13.41
CA ALA A 222 -8.49 7.38 14.77
C ALA A 222 -8.67 5.94 15.30
N ASN A 223 -9.15 5.03 14.44
CA ASN A 223 -9.30 3.62 14.79
C ASN A 223 -7.94 2.91 14.95
N MET A 224 -6.93 3.26 14.13
CA MET A 224 -5.56 2.75 14.30
C MET A 224 -4.95 3.21 15.62
N GLU A 225 -5.11 4.49 15.98
CA GLU A 225 -4.68 5.05 17.27
C GLU A 225 -5.37 4.33 18.44
N ALA A 226 -6.69 4.16 18.37
CA ALA A 226 -7.49 3.45 19.39
C ALA A 226 -7.06 1.99 19.56
N ALA A 227 -6.62 1.32 18.48
CA ALA A 227 -6.07 -0.03 18.51
C ALA A 227 -4.62 -0.09 19.03
N GLY A 228 -3.98 1.07 19.30
CA GLY A 228 -2.60 1.17 19.76
C GLY A 228 -1.56 0.81 18.69
N LEU A 229 -1.88 1.02 17.42
CA LEU A 229 -0.93 0.94 16.32
C LEU A 229 -0.10 2.23 16.22
N ASP A 230 1.12 2.13 15.70
CA ASP A 230 1.98 3.30 15.48
C ASP A 230 1.56 4.00 14.17
N VAL A 231 0.76 5.04 14.27
CA VAL A 231 0.26 5.81 13.14
C VAL A 231 0.61 7.29 13.28
N GLU A 232 0.96 7.91 12.16
CA GLU A 232 1.20 9.35 12.03
C GLU A 232 0.45 9.87 10.81
N ALA A 233 -0.30 10.96 10.95
CA ALA A 233 -1.07 11.54 9.87
C ALA A 233 -0.58 12.94 9.49
N VAL A 234 -0.45 13.18 8.19
CA VAL A 234 -0.16 14.47 7.58
C VAL A 234 -1.38 14.89 6.75
N TRP A 235 -2.19 15.77 7.31
CA TRP A 235 -3.31 16.38 6.60
C TRP A 235 -2.81 17.57 5.78
N VAL A 236 -2.88 17.47 4.45
CA VAL A 236 -2.39 18.53 3.54
C VAL A 236 -3.46 19.62 3.44
N THR A 237 -3.31 20.64 4.30
CA THR A 237 -4.14 21.84 4.32
C THR A 237 -3.48 22.95 3.50
N ARG A 238 -4.19 24.07 3.31
CA ARG A 238 -3.67 25.23 2.53
C ARG A 238 -2.36 25.78 3.07
N GLU A 239 -2.16 25.73 4.39
CA GLU A 239 -0.94 26.22 5.08
C GLU A 239 0.28 25.34 4.80
N ARG A 240 0.07 24.11 4.28
CA ARG A 240 1.16 23.18 3.91
C ARG A 240 1.56 23.26 2.45
N LEU A 241 0.83 24.01 1.64
CA LEU A 241 1.18 24.15 0.22
C LEU A 241 2.47 24.95 0.07
N ASP A 242 3.49 24.30 -0.49
CA ASP A 242 4.82 24.88 -0.74
C ASP A 242 5.10 25.11 -2.23
N GLY A 243 4.19 24.65 -3.10
CA GLY A 243 4.31 24.75 -4.55
C GLY A 243 5.22 23.70 -5.19
N GLU A 244 5.87 22.85 -4.40
CA GLU A 244 6.79 21.80 -4.87
C GLU A 244 6.38 20.40 -4.39
N THR A 245 6.37 20.18 -3.07
CA THR A 245 5.94 18.91 -2.47
C THR A 245 4.43 18.81 -2.48
N PHE A 246 3.79 19.86 -1.97
CA PHE A 246 2.35 19.99 -1.90
C PHE A 246 1.87 21.16 -2.76
N THR A 247 1.12 20.83 -3.81
CA THR A 247 0.57 21.82 -4.75
C THR A 247 -0.95 21.92 -4.70
N SER A 248 -1.62 21.01 -3.97
CA SER A 248 -3.06 20.93 -3.85
C SER A 248 -3.48 20.29 -2.53
N THR A 249 -4.60 20.72 -1.99
CA THR A 249 -5.28 20.12 -0.84
C THR A 249 -6.23 18.97 -1.23
N GLY A 250 -6.45 18.74 -2.52
CA GLY A 250 -7.27 17.66 -3.06
C GLY A 250 -6.49 16.37 -3.29
N HIS A 251 -7.07 15.45 -4.06
CA HIS A 251 -6.55 14.10 -4.30
C HIS A 251 -5.12 14.03 -4.85
N ALA A 252 -4.76 14.94 -5.77
CA ALA A 252 -3.44 14.92 -6.39
C ALA A 252 -2.31 15.25 -5.39
N MET A 253 -2.57 16.08 -4.40
CA MET A 253 -1.67 16.64 -3.39
C MET A 253 -0.39 17.30 -3.95
N GLY A 254 0.35 16.69 -4.86
CA GLY A 254 1.60 17.19 -5.44
C GLY A 254 2.51 16.07 -5.95
N ASP A 255 3.83 16.28 -5.82
CA ASP A 255 4.85 15.33 -6.27
C ASP A 255 4.90 14.10 -5.35
N ARG A 256 4.56 12.94 -5.89
CA ARG A 256 4.43 11.69 -5.12
C ARG A 256 5.74 11.21 -4.50
N THR A 257 6.87 11.48 -5.12
CA THR A 257 8.19 11.12 -4.60
C THR A 257 8.61 12.06 -3.47
N ARG A 258 8.47 13.38 -3.68
CA ARG A 258 8.75 14.38 -2.64
C ARG A 258 7.85 14.22 -1.42
N ILE A 259 6.59 13.81 -1.60
CA ILE A 259 5.68 13.49 -0.49
C ILE A 259 6.23 12.33 0.36
N VAL A 260 6.78 11.27 -0.25
CA VAL A 260 7.44 10.20 0.50
C VAL A 260 8.65 10.74 1.27
N PHE A 261 9.48 11.55 0.63
CA PHE A 261 10.65 12.15 1.30
C PHE A 261 10.25 13.02 2.48
N TYR A 262 9.28 13.92 2.28
CA TYR A 262 8.74 14.77 3.34
C TYR A 262 8.24 13.97 4.55
N ALA A 263 7.48 12.92 4.29
CA ALA A 263 6.82 12.14 5.34
C ALA A 263 7.74 11.13 6.02
N ALA A 264 8.72 10.57 5.29
CA ALA A 264 9.41 9.37 5.74
C ALA A 264 10.94 9.49 5.86
N ASP A 265 11.59 10.57 5.45
CA ASP A 265 13.05 10.72 5.53
C ASP A 265 13.59 10.44 6.93
N THR A 266 12.92 10.97 7.94
CA THR A 266 13.32 10.77 9.34
C THR A 266 13.33 9.29 9.74
N TYR A 267 12.48 8.47 9.11
CA TYR A 267 12.27 7.06 9.47
C TYR A 267 12.99 6.08 8.54
N LEU A 268 13.35 6.48 7.32
CA LEU A 268 13.87 5.56 6.32
C LEU A 268 15.30 5.83 5.88
N THR A 269 15.83 7.07 6.09
CA THR A 269 17.18 7.43 5.68
C THR A 269 18.22 6.64 6.48
N PRO A 270 19.17 5.95 5.82
CA PRO A 270 20.26 5.27 6.49
C PRO A 270 21.03 6.20 7.44
N GLY A 271 21.28 5.73 8.65
CA GLY A 271 21.97 6.52 9.68
C GLY A 271 21.06 7.48 10.46
N SER A 272 19.79 7.60 10.11
CA SER A 272 18.85 8.37 10.93
C SER A 272 18.71 7.77 12.34
N PRO A 273 18.75 8.59 13.40
CA PRO A 273 18.53 8.10 14.78
C PRO A 273 17.10 7.56 15.01
N ARG A 274 16.19 7.83 14.10
CA ARG A 274 14.80 7.35 14.11
C ARG A 274 14.53 6.30 13.04
N LEU A 275 15.58 5.73 12.42
CA LEU A 275 15.42 4.68 11.41
C LEU A 275 14.57 3.54 11.95
N VAL A 276 13.47 3.25 11.28
CA VAL A 276 12.59 2.14 11.68
C VAL A 276 13.03 0.85 11.02
N VAL A 277 13.15 -0.17 11.85
CA VAL A 277 13.54 -1.52 11.47
C VAL A 277 12.60 -2.50 12.16
N ARG A 278 12.06 -3.43 11.41
CA ARG A 278 11.21 -4.49 11.94
C ARG A 278 12.08 -5.52 12.69
N GLY A 279 11.61 -5.96 13.85
CA GLY A 279 12.16 -7.11 14.52
C GLY A 279 11.53 -8.44 14.09
N GLY A 280 12.21 -9.56 14.33
CA GLY A 280 11.70 -10.92 14.05
C GLY A 280 11.52 -11.24 12.56
N LEU A 281 10.73 -12.29 12.26
CA LEU A 281 10.49 -12.78 10.90
C LEU A 281 9.29 -12.08 10.25
N ALA A 282 9.37 -11.80 8.96
CA ALA A 282 8.22 -11.39 8.14
C ALA A 282 7.17 -12.51 8.05
N ASP A 283 5.94 -12.18 7.71
CA ASP A 283 4.87 -13.18 7.64
C ASP A 283 5.18 -14.32 6.66
N PHE A 284 5.77 -14.01 5.51
CA PHE A 284 6.13 -14.99 4.51
C PHE A 284 7.40 -15.83 4.86
N GLU A 285 8.16 -15.46 5.89
CA GLU A 285 9.27 -16.27 6.43
C GLU A 285 8.79 -17.31 7.45
N ARG A 286 7.55 -17.20 7.93
CA ARG A 286 7.00 -18.08 8.95
C ARG A 286 6.52 -19.38 8.34
N ARG A 287 6.90 -20.50 8.92
CA ARG A 287 6.47 -21.85 8.52
C ARG A 287 5.22 -22.32 9.27
N GLU A 288 4.63 -21.47 10.09
CA GLU A 288 3.43 -21.82 10.84
C GLU A 288 2.21 -21.79 9.92
N PRO A 289 1.34 -22.81 9.96
CA PRO A 289 0.10 -22.75 9.23
C PRO A 289 -0.75 -21.58 9.75
N VAL A 290 -1.31 -20.80 8.85
CA VAL A 290 -2.34 -19.80 9.18
C VAL A 290 -3.54 -20.58 9.72
N ARG A 291 -3.81 -20.46 11.01
CA ARG A 291 -4.97 -21.05 11.69
C ARG A 291 -6.15 -20.10 11.63
#